data_2dbd9f43813f058a5c6320973c967c15
#
_entry.id   2dbd9f43813f058a5c6320973c967c15
#
_cell.length_a   1.000
_cell.length_b   1.000
_cell.length_c   1.000
_cell.angle_alpha   90.00
_cell.angle_beta   90.00
_cell.angle_gamma   90.00
#
_symmetry.space_group_name_H-M   'P 1'
#
loop_
_entity.id
_entity.type
_entity.pdbx_description
1 polymer ?
#
loop_
_entity_poly.entity_id
_entity_poly.type
_entity_poly.pdbx_seq_one_letter_code
_entity_poly.pdbx_strand_id
1 'polypeptide(L)'
;ITDIIAEGLLVHEPKLSPSERDSRVVAALNEVGLDPSLRFRYPHEFSGGQRQRIAIARAMVLNPRFVMLDEPTSALDMSVQAQVVDLLRRLQKTHQLAYLFISHDLKVVRALANEMIVMRNGKIVEQGPSADIFARPQTDYTKALMAAAFNIETAPVGAVSE
;
A
#
# COMPACT_ATOMS: atom_id res chain seq x y z
N ILE A 1 -11.94 13.25 10.99
CA ILE A 1 -11.04 12.93 9.87
C ILE A 1 -10.07 14.08 9.59
N THR A 2 -10.54 15.33 9.63
CA THR A 2 -9.66 16.49 9.43
C THR A 2 -8.41 16.40 10.29
N ASP A 3 -8.56 16.18 11.60
CA ASP A 3 -7.43 16.13 12.55
C ASP A 3 -6.46 14.98 12.24
N ILE A 4 -6.99 13.83 11.82
CA ILE A 4 -6.18 12.65 11.46
C ILE A 4 -5.30 12.95 10.25
N ILE A 5 -5.85 13.57 9.21
CA ILE A 5 -5.08 13.88 7.99
C ILE A 5 -4.13 15.05 8.25
N ALA A 6 -4.57 16.07 9.00
CA ALA A 6 -3.77 17.26 9.27
C ALA A 6 -2.67 17.06 10.33
N GLU A 7 -2.66 15.94 11.06
CA GLU A 7 -1.71 15.69 12.15
C GLU A 7 -0.25 15.92 11.73
N GLY A 8 0.14 15.37 10.58
CA GLY A 8 1.48 15.56 10.05
C GLY A 8 1.81 17.02 9.70
N LEU A 9 0.82 17.78 9.21
CA LEU A 9 0.99 19.22 8.92
C LEU A 9 1.23 20.04 10.19
N LEU A 10 0.59 19.68 11.30
CA LEU A 10 0.79 20.37 12.59
C LEU A 10 2.22 20.22 13.09
N VAL A 11 2.85 19.09 12.82
CA VAL A 11 4.22 18.79 13.26
C VAL A 11 5.26 19.36 12.29
N HIS A 12 5.09 19.11 11.00
CA HIS A 12 6.11 19.42 9.99
C HIS A 12 5.96 20.79 9.35
N GLU A 13 4.76 21.35 9.33
CA GLU A 13 4.47 22.66 8.76
C GLU A 13 3.68 23.55 9.75
N PRO A 14 4.19 23.80 10.98
CA PRO A 14 3.44 24.45 12.07
C PRO A 14 3.05 25.91 11.76
N LYS A 15 3.65 26.50 10.75
CA LYS A 15 3.36 27.89 10.32
C LYS A 15 2.11 28.01 9.42
N LEU A 16 1.57 26.88 8.92
CA LEU A 16 0.34 26.92 8.13
C LEU A 16 -0.82 27.43 8.96
N SER A 17 -1.59 28.33 8.40
CA SER A 17 -2.86 28.78 8.99
C SER A 17 -3.90 27.64 9.05
N PRO A 18 -4.92 27.73 9.89
CA PRO A 18 -6.01 26.74 9.90
C PRO A 18 -6.68 26.56 8.54
N SER A 19 -6.86 27.64 7.78
CA SER A 19 -7.48 27.61 6.45
C SER A 19 -6.60 26.90 5.43
N GLU A 20 -5.30 27.14 5.44
CA GLU A 20 -4.35 26.44 4.55
C GLU A 20 -4.30 24.95 4.87
N ARG A 21 -4.29 24.57 6.15
CA ARG A 21 -4.37 23.15 6.55
C ARG A 21 -5.67 22.49 6.07
N ASP A 22 -6.83 23.14 6.25
CA ASP A 22 -8.10 22.59 5.75
C ASP A 22 -8.06 22.42 4.22
N SER A 23 -7.52 23.39 3.50
CA SER A 23 -7.37 23.29 2.04
C SER A 23 -6.49 22.11 1.63
N ARG A 24 -5.40 21.82 2.36
CA ARG A 24 -4.54 20.65 2.13
C ARG A 24 -5.26 19.34 2.41
N VAL A 25 -6.06 19.28 3.48
CA VAL A 25 -6.91 18.12 3.81
C VAL A 25 -7.93 17.86 2.72
N VAL A 26 -8.62 18.90 2.25
CA VAL A 26 -9.60 18.82 1.14
C VAL A 26 -8.93 18.27 -0.13
N ALA A 27 -7.75 18.79 -0.49
CA ALA A 27 -7.00 18.32 -1.64
C ALA A 27 -6.62 16.83 -1.51
N ALA A 28 -6.10 16.41 -0.35
CA ALA A 28 -5.71 15.03 -0.08
C ALA A 28 -6.92 14.07 -0.15
N LEU A 29 -8.09 14.47 0.34
CA LEU A 29 -9.32 13.67 0.24
C LEU A 29 -9.76 13.50 -1.22
N ASN A 30 -9.73 14.56 -2.01
CA ASN A 30 -10.04 14.49 -3.44
C ASN A 30 -9.09 13.54 -4.18
N GLU A 31 -7.80 13.58 -3.89
CA GLU A 31 -6.79 12.70 -4.52
C GLU A 31 -7.06 11.22 -4.27
N VAL A 32 -7.55 10.87 -3.09
CA VAL A 32 -7.89 9.47 -2.76
C VAL A 32 -9.32 9.10 -3.16
N GLY A 33 -10.07 10.02 -3.79
CA GLY A 33 -11.43 9.79 -4.28
C GLY A 33 -12.47 9.71 -3.16
N LEU A 34 -12.31 10.51 -2.10
CA LEU A 34 -13.30 10.69 -1.05
C LEU A 34 -13.90 12.10 -1.13
N ASP A 35 -15.21 12.19 -0.85
CA ASP A 35 -15.89 13.47 -0.76
C ASP A 35 -15.34 14.30 0.41
N PRO A 36 -14.79 15.50 0.17
CA PRO A 36 -14.24 16.35 1.22
C PRO A 36 -15.26 16.78 2.30
N SER A 37 -16.56 16.74 2.03
CA SER A 37 -17.58 17.02 3.01
C SER A 37 -17.57 16.03 4.18
N LEU A 38 -17.05 14.81 3.94
CA LEU A 38 -16.94 13.74 4.93
C LEU A 38 -15.83 13.98 5.98
N ARG A 39 -14.99 15.01 5.83
CA ARG A 39 -13.87 15.29 6.72
C ARG A 39 -14.26 15.62 8.17
N PHE A 40 -15.52 15.97 8.40
CA PHE A 40 -16.05 16.23 9.74
C PHE A 40 -16.58 14.99 10.46
N ARG A 41 -16.60 13.83 9.79
CA ARG A 41 -17.03 12.56 10.34
C ARG A 41 -15.95 11.86 11.17
N TYR A 42 -16.36 10.85 11.92
CA TYR A 42 -15.47 10.01 12.72
C TYR A 42 -15.07 8.73 11.97
N PRO A 43 -13.89 8.13 12.27
CA PRO A 43 -13.39 6.94 11.56
C PRO A 43 -14.33 5.74 11.55
N HIS A 44 -15.13 5.55 12.61
CA HIS A 44 -16.07 4.44 12.73
C HIS A 44 -17.26 4.52 11.75
N GLU A 45 -17.50 5.69 11.16
CA GLU A 45 -18.56 5.92 10.17
C GLU A 45 -18.15 5.50 8.74
N PHE A 46 -16.93 5.03 8.55
CA PHE A 46 -16.37 4.68 7.25
C PHE A 46 -16.18 3.18 7.07
N SER A 47 -16.34 2.69 5.83
CA SER A 47 -15.98 1.34 5.46
C SER A 47 -14.48 1.07 5.57
N GLY A 48 -14.05 -0.19 5.56
CA GLY A 48 -12.64 -0.57 5.58
C GLY A 48 -11.83 0.09 4.46
N GLY A 49 -12.35 0.05 3.23
CA GLY A 49 -11.70 0.68 2.08
C GLY A 49 -11.64 2.21 2.16
N GLN A 50 -12.66 2.85 2.71
CA GLN A 50 -12.62 4.29 2.95
C GLN A 50 -11.61 4.66 4.03
N ARG A 51 -11.53 3.89 5.12
CA ARG A 51 -10.48 4.09 6.16
C ARG A 51 -9.09 3.93 5.58
N GLN A 52 -8.88 2.96 4.68
CA GLN A 52 -7.60 2.81 4.00
C GLN A 52 -7.26 4.01 3.12
N ARG A 53 -8.22 4.55 2.39
CA ARG A 53 -8.03 5.79 1.60
C ARG A 53 -7.70 7.00 2.49
N ILE A 54 -8.31 7.10 3.67
CA ILE A 54 -7.99 8.15 4.66
C ILE A 54 -6.56 7.99 5.17
N ALA A 55 -6.10 6.75 5.44
CA ALA A 55 -4.72 6.49 5.85
C ALA A 55 -3.71 6.89 4.74
N ILE A 56 -4.05 6.62 3.47
CA ILE A 56 -3.25 7.07 2.32
C ILE A 56 -3.26 8.61 2.25
N ALA A 57 -4.42 9.27 2.37
CA ALA A 57 -4.52 10.73 2.36
C ALA A 57 -3.66 11.38 3.47
N ARG A 58 -3.62 10.77 4.67
CA ARG A 58 -2.76 11.22 5.78
C ARG A 58 -1.28 11.18 5.43
N ALA A 59 -0.83 10.19 4.68
CA ALA A 59 0.56 10.14 4.22
C ALA A 59 0.81 11.16 3.10
N MET A 60 -0.14 11.29 2.17
CA MET A 60 0.01 12.13 0.97
C MET A 60 -0.07 13.62 1.24
N VAL A 61 -0.76 14.07 2.31
CA VAL A 61 -0.92 15.50 2.65
C VAL A 61 0.40 16.23 2.86
N LEU A 62 1.47 15.49 3.19
CA LEU A 62 2.83 16.01 3.36
C LEU A 62 3.64 16.11 2.06
N ASN A 63 3.05 15.78 0.90
CA ASN A 63 3.74 15.71 -0.38
C ASN A 63 5.05 14.89 -0.31
N PRO A 64 5.02 13.65 0.15
CA PRO A 64 6.21 12.83 0.33
C PRO A 64 6.84 12.47 -1.02
N ARG A 65 8.13 12.13 -1.00
CA ARG A 65 8.83 11.52 -2.15
C ARG A 65 8.93 9.99 -2.01
N PHE A 66 8.76 9.51 -0.78
CA PHE A 66 8.84 8.09 -0.42
C PHE A 66 7.72 7.75 0.57
N VAL A 67 7.04 6.63 0.35
CA VAL A 67 5.99 6.13 1.26
C VAL A 67 6.24 4.65 1.55
N MET A 68 6.23 4.30 2.84
CA MET A 68 6.24 2.91 3.27
C MET A 68 4.81 2.45 3.55
N LEU A 69 4.43 1.33 2.94
CA LEU A 69 3.10 0.74 3.01
C LEU A 69 3.25 -0.67 3.59
N ASP A 70 2.86 -0.83 4.85
CA ASP A 70 2.90 -2.11 5.54
C ASP A 70 1.51 -2.74 5.55
N GLU A 71 1.35 -3.85 4.81
CA GLU A 71 0.11 -4.61 4.66
C GLU A 71 -1.14 -3.74 4.30
N PRO A 72 -1.06 -2.81 3.35
CA PRO A 72 -2.10 -1.80 3.16
C PRO A 72 -3.43 -2.35 2.62
N THR A 73 -3.49 -3.63 2.27
CA THR A 73 -4.68 -4.26 1.68
C THR A 73 -5.14 -5.51 2.40
N SER A 74 -4.46 -5.93 3.47
CA SER A 74 -4.68 -7.23 4.14
C SER A 74 -6.08 -7.42 4.75
N ALA A 75 -6.74 -6.33 5.15
CA ALA A 75 -8.07 -6.36 5.76
C ALA A 75 -9.22 -6.01 4.78
N LEU A 76 -8.93 -6.03 3.46
CA LEU A 76 -9.88 -5.61 2.42
C LEU A 76 -10.33 -6.81 1.58
N ASP A 77 -11.59 -6.80 1.12
CA ASP A 77 -12.04 -7.73 0.11
C ASP A 77 -11.35 -7.49 -1.24
N MET A 78 -11.37 -8.48 -2.13
CA MET A 78 -10.65 -8.46 -3.41
C MET A 78 -11.02 -7.26 -4.30
N SER A 79 -12.27 -6.82 -4.28
CA SER A 79 -12.73 -5.73 -5.14
C SER A 79 -12.23 -4.38 -4.64
N VAL A 80 -12.27 -4.16 -3.32
CA VAL A 80 -11.75 -2.96 -2.66
C VAL A 80 -10.22 -2.93 -2.73
N GLN A 81 -9.56 -4.08 -2.57
CA GLN A 81 -8.12 -4.23 -2.74
C GLN A 81 -7.66 -3.76 -4.12
N ALA A 82 -8.33 -4.20 -5.19
CA ALA A 82 -8.02 -3.76 -6.55
C ALA A 82 -8.13 -2.23 -6.70
N GLN A 83 -9.18 -1.62 -6.13
CA GLN A 83 -9.35 -0.16 -6.15
C GLN A 83 -8.24 0.59 -5.41
N VAL A 84 -7.75 0.05 -4.28
CA VAL A 84 -6.63 0.64 -3.53
C VAL A 84 -5.33 0.50 -4.31
N VAL A 85 -5.08 -0.63 -4.96
CA VAL A 85 -3.93 -0.84 -5.83
C VAL A 85 -3.93 0.16 -6.99
N ASP A 86 -5.05 0.36 -7.65
CA ASP A 86 -5.18 1.34 -8.74
C ASP A 86 -5.00 2.78 -8.25
N LEU A 87 -5.49 3.11 -7.06
CA LEU A 87 -5.24 4.39 -6.42
C LEU A 87 -3.73 4.61 -6.20
N LEU A 88 -3.04 3.64 -5.59
CA LEU A 88 -1.60 3.73 -5.33
C LEU A 88 -0.79 3.90 -6.62
N ARG A 89 -1.15 3.20 -7.70
CA ARG A 89 -0.52 3.37 -9.02
C ARG A 89 -0.71 4.78 -9.57
N ARG A 90 -1.92 5.34 -9.47
CA ARG A 90 -2.18 6.71 -9.91
C ARG A 90 -1.35 7.71 -9.12
N LEU A 91 -1.34 7.61 -7.79
CA LEU A 91 -0.56 8.50 -6.91
C LEU A 91 0.94 8.39 -7.20
N GLN A 92 1.45 7.17 -7.39
CA GLN A 92 2.85 6.95 -7.76
C GLN A 92 3.22 7.68 -9.05
N LYS A 93 2.39 7.56 -10.08
CA LYS A 93 2.63 8.21 -11.37
C LYS A 93 2.50 9.73 -11.29
N THR A 94 1.47 10.22 -10.59
CA THR A 94 1.19 11.66 -10.49
C THR A 94 2.27 12.40 -9.69
N HIS A 95 2.72 11.81 -8.57
CA HIS A 95 3.67 12.44 -7.66
C HIS A 95 5.10 11.90 -7.81
N GLN A 96 5.36 10.98 -8.73
CA GLN A 96 6.65 10.31 -8.93
C GLN A 96 7.19 9.67 -7.64
N LEU A 97 6.31 8.98 -6.91
CA LEU A 97 6.62 8.40 -5.61
C LEU A 97 7.47 7.13 -5.73
N ALA A 98 8.39 6.98 -4.79
CA ALA A 98 8.98 5.67 -4.47
C ALA A 98 8.17 5.01 -3.35
N TYR A 99 7.84 3.72 -3.52
CA TYR A 99 7.17 2.90 -2.50
C TYR A 99 8.10 1.83 -1.94
N LEU A 100 8.05 1.63 -0.62
CA LEU A 100 8.38 0.35 0.00
C LEU A 100 7.07 -0.32 0.37
N PHE A 101 6.71 -1.38 -0.36
CA PHE A 101 5.45 -2.08 -0.19
C PHE A 101 5.67 -3.44 0.45
N ILE A 102 5.11 -3.67 1.63
CA ILE A 102 5.19 -4.94 2.36
C ILE A 102 3.84 -5.63 2.25
N SER A 103 3.83 -6.87 1.78
CA SER A 103 2.60 -7.66 1.66
C SER A 103 2.90 -9.15 1.57
N HIS A 104 1.97 -9.96 2.05
CA HIS A 104 1.95 -11.40 1.82
C HIS A 104 1.13 -11.79 0.57
N ASP A 105 0.40 -10.85 -0.04
CA ASP A 105 -0.37 -11.10 -1.26
C ASP A 105 0.48 -10.89 -2.51
N LEU A 106 0.94 -11.98 -3.09
CA LEU A 106 1.78 -11.98 -4.30
C LEU A 106 1.06 -11.39 -5.52
N LYS A 107 -0.27 -11.41 -5.59
CA LYS A 107 -1.02 -10.81 -6.70
C LYS A 107 -0.90 -9.28 -6.65
N VAL A 108 -0.96 -8.71 -5.45
CA VAL A 108 -0.76 -7.27 -5.24
C VAL A 108 0.69 -6.87 -5.51
N VAL A 109 1.65 -7.65 -4.98
CA VAL A 109 3.08 -7.42 -5.24
C VAL A 109 3.36 -7.44 -6.74
N ARG A 110 2.88 -8.45 -7.47
CA ARG A 110 3.01 -8.55 -8.94
C ARG A 110 2.41 -7.35 -9.67
N ALA A 111 1.35 -6.78 -9.11
CA ALA A 111 0.67 -5.63 -9.71
C ALA A 111 1.43 -4.30 -9.52
N LEU A 112 2.22 -4.14 -8.44
CA LEU A 112 2.81 -2.85 -8.06
C LEU A 112 4.34 -2.82 -8.14
N ALA A 113 5.02 -3.93 -7.83
CA ALA A 113 6.45 -3.93 -7.59
C ALA A 113 7.28 -3.97 -8.90
N ASN A 114 8.29 -3.10 -8.98
CA ASN A 114 9.35 -3.17 -9.98
C ASN A 114 10.47 -4.10 -9.51
N GLU A 115 10.89 -3.95 -8.25
CA GLU A 115 11.86 -4.79 -7.56
C GLU A 115 11.17 -5.56 -6.44
N MET A 116 11.64 -6.75 -6.13
CA MET A 116 11.09 -7.59 -5.08
C MET A 116 12.18 -8.17 -4.19
N ILE A 117 11.89 -8.23 -2.90
CA ILE A 117 12.69 -8.91 -1.89
C ILE A 117 11.80 -9.97 -1.24
N VAL A 118 12.21 -11.22 -1.30
CA VAL A 118 11.55 -12.33 -0.60
C VAL A 118 12.28 -12.59 0.71
N MET A 119 11.54 -12.59 1.81
CA MET A 119 12.09 -12.82 3.15
C MET A 119 11.52 -14.07 3.79
N ARG A 120 12.37 -14.79 4.55
CA ARG A 120 11.98 -15.93 5.40
C ARG A 120 12.75 -15.84 6.71
N ASN A 121 12.06 -15.93 7.84
CA ASN A 121 12.68 -15.92 9.18
C ASN A 121 13.65 -14.74 9.39
N GLY A 122 13.27 -13.53 8.94
CA GLY A 122 14.07 -12.32 9.05
C GLY A 122 15.28 -12.23 8.12
N LYS A 123 15.45 -13.19 7.19
CA LYS A 123 16.55 -13.20 6.22
C LYS A 123 16.03 -13.04 4.80
N ILE A 124 16.79 -12.33 3.98
CA ILE A 124 16.53 -12.24 2.54
C ILE A 124 16.92 -13.60 1.92
N VAL A 125 15.98 -14.23 1.23
CA VAL A 125 16.21 -15.51 0.53
C VAL A 125 16.30 -15.33 -0.98
N GLU A 126 15.67 -14.29 -1.53
CA GLU A 126 15.74 -13.93 -2.94
C GLU A 126 15.47 -12.45 -3.14
N GLN A 127 16.13 -11.80 -4.12
CA GLN A 127 15.87 -10.41 -4.48
C GLN A 127 16.22 -10.14 -5.93
N GLY A 128 15.51 -9.18 -6.55
CA GLY A 128 15.77 -8.75 -7.93
C GLY A 128 14.55 -8.15 -8.59
N PRO A 129 14.59 -7.94 -9.91
CA PRO A 129 13.46 -7.46 -10.68
C PRO A 129 12.25 -8.37 -10.48
N SER A 130 11.12 -7.76 -10.15
CA SER A 130 9.87 -8.47 -9.85
C SER A 130 9.49 -9.43 -10.99
N ALA A 131 9.58 -8.95 -12.24
CA ALA A 131 9.27 -9.77 -13.42
C ALA A 131 10.11 -11.07 -13.50
N ASP A 132 11.40 -11.00 -13.15
CA ASP A 132 12.31 -12.15 -13.21
C ASP A 132 11.98 -13.16 -12.10
N ILE A 133 11.74 -12.68 -10.89
CA ILE A 133 11.38 -13.55 -9.75
C ILE A 133 10.04 -14.26 -10.01
N PHE A 134 9.04 -13.55 -10.56
CA PHE A 134 7.76 -14.17 -10.93
C PHE A 134 7.89 -15.17 -12.08
N ALA A 135 8.75 -14.92 -13.05
CA ALA A 135 8.93 -15.80 -14.20
C ALA A 135 9.81 -17.02 -13.89
N ARG A 136 10.84 -16.84 -13.07
CA ARG A 136 11.88 -17.86 -12.82
C ARG A 136 12.42 -17.76 -11.38
N PRO A 137 11.59 -18.09 -10.36
CA PRO A 137 12.06 -18.10 -8.99
C PRO A 137 13.20 -19.08 -8.79
N GLN A 138 14.25 -18.68 -8.09
CA GLN A 138 15.46 -19.48 -7.94
C GLN A 138 15.40 -20.38 -6.71
N THR A 139 14.93 -19.84 -5.57
CA THR A 139 14.90 -20.60 -4.32
C THR A 139 13.66 -21.49 -4.22
N ASP A 140 13.79 -22.64 -3.55
CA ASP A 140 12.66 -23.56 -3.36
C ASP A 140 11.55 -22.91 -2.54
N TYR A 141 11.91 -22.03 -1.60
CA TYR A 141 10.94 -21.27 -0.83
C TYR A 141 10.11 -20.32 -1.72
N THR A 142 10.74 -19.56 -2.60
CA THR A 142 10.04 -18.66 -3.54
C THR A 142 9.17 -19.46 -4.51
N LYS A 143 9.66 -20.61 -5.02
CA LYS A 143 8.87 -21.51 -5.87
C LYS A 143 7.62 -22.00 -5.17
N ALA A 144 7.73 -22.43 -3.90
CA ALA A 144 6.60 -22.87 -3.09
C ALA A 144 5.59 -21.73 -2.85
N LEU A 145 6.07 -20.51 -2.53
CA LEU A 145 5.21 -19.33 -2.39
C LEU A 145 4.42 -19.02 -3.66
N MET A 146 5.10 -19.05 -4.82
CA MET A 146 4.45 -18.79 -6.11
C MET A 146 3.43 -19.87 -6.45
N ALA A 147 3.75 -21.15 -6.23
CA ALA A 147 2.83 -22.26 -6.46
C ALA A 147 1.57 -22.11 -5.58
N ALA A 148 1.71 -21.80 -4.30
CA ALA A 148 0.59 -21.59 -3.40
C ALA A 148 -0.29 -20.39 -3.79
N ALA A 149 0.31 -19.28 -4.21
CA ALA A 149 -0.43 -18.04 -4.54
C ALA A 149 -1.19 -18.11 -5.87
N PHE A 150 -0.69 -18.89 -6.84
CA PHE A 150 -1.24 -18.92 -8.20
C PHE A 150 -1.85 -20.28 -8.59
N ASN A 151 -2.02 -21.20 -7.63
CA ASN A 151 -2.55 -22.57 -7.87
C ASN A 151 -1.79 -23.32 -8.98
N ILE A 152 -0.47 -23.12 -9.06
CA ILE A 152 0.36 -23.85 -10.01
C ILE A 152 0.70 -25.19 -9.38
N GLU A 153 0.15 -26.29 -9.91
CA GLU A 153 0.42 -27.67 -9.47
C GLU A 153 1.89 -28.06 -9.76
N THR A 154 2.84 -27.63 -8.92
CA THR A 154 4.24 -28.09 -9.04
C THR A 154 5.07 -27.94 -7.76
N ALA A 155 4.53 -28.20 -6.59
CA ALA A 155 5.38 -28.37 -5.42
C ALA A 155 5.24 -29.81 -4.87
N PRO A 156 6.31 -30.59 -4.66
CA PRO A 156 6.21 -31.79 -3.85
C PRO A 156 5.74 -31.40 -2.45
N VAL A 157 4.71 -32.12 -1.97
CA VAL A 157 4.18 -32.00 -0.62
C VAL A 157 5.32 -32.29 0.35
N GLY A 158 5.87 -31.25 0.99
CA GLY A 158 6.97 -31.40 1.95
C GLY A 158 7.78 -30.13 2.25
N ALA A 159 7.65 -29.07 1.46
CA ALA A 159 8.50 -27.87 1.61
C ALA A 159 7.90 -26.76 2.50
N VAL A 160 6.77 -26.98 3.15
CA VAL A 160 6.03 -25.92 3.89
C VAL A 160 5.84 -26.24 5.38
N SER A 161 6.46 -27.32 5.91
CA SER A 161 6.46 -27.57 7.33
C SER A 161 7.88 -27.47 7.90
N GLU A 162 8.18 -26.33 8.46
CA GLU A 162 8.96 -26.01 9.68
C GLU A 162 9.31 -24.52 9.72
#